data_2d75cd498b92c0554a3a74588bd0f56b
#
_entry.id   2d75cd498b92c0554a3a74588bd0f56b
#
_cell.length_a   1.000
_cell.length_b   1.000
_cell.length_c   1.000
_cell.angle_alpha   90.00
_cell.angle_beta   90.00
_cell.angle_gamma   90.00
#
_symmetry.space_group_name_H-M   'P 1'
#
loop_
_entity.id
_entity.type
_entity.pdbx_description
1 polymer ?
#
loop_
_entity_poly.entity_id
_entity_poly.type
_entity_poly.pdbx_seq_one_letter_code
_entity_poly.pdbx_strand_id
1 'polypeptide(L)'
;MPNCKTIAICNQKGGTGKTTTTVNLGVGLARLGKKVLLVDADPQGDLTTCLGWRDNDSLTTTITDKLSGVIREDHSDPQSGILHHEENVDLLPANIELSAMEMMLVTAMSRETILRSYLSKVEDNYDYVMIDCMPSLGIDLISTL
;
A
#
# COMPACT_ATOMS: atom_id res chain seq x y z
N MET A 1 17.22 -12.79 -7.73
CA MET A 1 15.80 -12.77 -8.08
C MET A 1 14.98 -12.43 -6.85
N PRO A 2 14.16 -11.41 -6.94
CA PRO A 2 13.29 -11.12 -5.82
C PRO A 2 12.28 -12.24 -5.62
N ASN A 3 12.18 -12.71 -4.39
CA ASN A 3 11.19 -13.70 -4.01
C ASN A 3 10.02 -13.06 -3.27
N CYS A 4 9.82 -11.76 -3.48
CA CYS A 4 8.76 -11.03 -2.82
C CYS A 4 7.39 -11.49 -3.33
N LYS A 5 6.50 -11.77 -2.39
CA LYS A 5 5.11 -12.09 -2.72
C LYS A 5 4.23 -10.90 -2.42
N THR A 6 3.41 -10.52 -3.38
CA THR A 6 2.48 -9.42 -3.24
C THR A 6 1.07 -9.95 -3.11
N ILE A 7 0.37 -9.53 -2.05
CA ILE A 7 -0.97 -9.99 -1.72
C ILE A 7 -1.87 -8.78 -1.57
N ALA A 8 -2.95 -8.72 -2.34
CA ALA A 8 -3.95 -7.67 -2.21
C ALA A 8 -5.11 -8.20 -1.38
N ILE A 9 -5.53 -7.43 -0.38
CA ILE A 9 -6.64 -7.77 0.48
C ILE A 9 -7.75 -6.78 0.22
N CYS A 10 -8.82 -7.24 -0.42
CA CYS A 10 -9.94 -6.41 -0.82
C CYS A 10 -11.24 -7.05 -0.35
N ASN A 11 -12.16 -6.23 0.12
CA ASN A 11 -13.45 -6.69 0.58
C ASN A 11 -14.54 -5.85 -0.07
N GLN A 12 -15.38 -6.49 -0.87
CA GLN A 12 -16.45 -5.82 -1.58
C GLN A 12 -17.54 -5.24 -0.67
N LYS A 13 -17.61 -5.71 0.55
CA LYS A 13 -18.65 -5.24 1.50
C LYS A 13 -18.18 -4.10 2.40
N GLY A 14 -17.00 -3.59 2.20
CA GLY A 14 -16.50 -2.45 2.95
C GLY A 14 -16.41 -2.69 4.46
N GLY A 15 -16.15 -3.90 4.89
CA GLY A 15 -16.12 -4.24 6.29
C GLY A 15 -14.81 -3.90 6.96
N THR A 16 -14.86 -3.78 8.29
CA THR A 16 -13.70 -3.51 9.12
C THR A 16 -12.69 -4.67 9.15
N GLY A 17 -13.13 -5.88 8.79
CA GLY A 17 -12.28 -7.06 8.82
C GLY A 17 -11.11 -7.04 7.84
N LYS A 18 -11.22 -6.29 6.75
CA LYS A 18 -10.17 -6.18 5.74
C LYS A 18 -8.88 -5.62 6.34
N THR A 19 -8.97 -4.46 6.99
CA THR A 19 -7.80 -3.80 7.58
C THR A 19 -7.23 -4.63 8.72
N THR A 20 -8.09 -5.17 9.59
CA THR A 20 -7.66 -6.03 10.68
C THR A 20 -6.91 -7.26 10.17
N THR A 21 -7.40 -7.88 9.11
CA THR A 21 -6.75 -9.04 8.50
C THR A 21 -5.37 -8.65 7.95
N THR A 22 -5.28 -7.51 7.26
CA THR A 22 -4.01 -7.03 6.73
C THR A 22 -2.98 -6.83 7.82
N VAL A 23 -3.36 -6.16 8.91
CA VAL A 23 -2.46 -5.92 10.04
C VAL A 23 -2.03 -7.23 10.69
N ASN A 24 -2.98 -8.11 10.96
CA ASN A 24 -2.68 -9.36 11.67
C ASN A 24 -1.76 -10.28 10.86
N LEU A 25 -2.01 -10.39 9.57
CA LEU A 25 -1.16 -11.19 8.70
C LEU A 25 0.24 -10.57 8.59
N GLY A 26 0.32 -9.26 8.41
CA GLY A 26 1.59 -8.57 8.30
C GLY A 26 2.45 -8.72 9.54
N VAL A 27 1.86 -8.46 10.70
CA VAL A 27 2.57 -8.58 11.97
C VAL A 27 2.95 -10.04 12.23
N GLY A 28 2.05 -10.98 11.92
CA GLY A 28 2.35 -12.40 12.07
C GLY A 28 3.55 -12.84 11.23
N LEU A 29 3.62 -12.40 9.98
CA LEU A 29 4.74 -12.69 9.12
C LEU A 29 6.04 -12.05 9.63
N ALA A 30 5.96 -10.82 10.12
CA ALA A 30 7.12 -10.14 10.69
C ALA A 30 7.66 -10.89 11.91
N ARG A 31 6.79 -11.45 12.73
CA ARG A 31 7.19 -12.25 13.88
C ARG A 31 7.88 -13.55 13.49
N LEU A 32 7.65 -14.02 12.26
CA LEU A 32 8.34 -15.17 11.70
C LEU A 32 9.67 -14.80 11.04
N GLY A 33 10.10 -13.56 11.20
CA GLY A 33 11.37 -13.08 10.65
C GLY A 33 11.28 -12.59 9.21
N LYS A 34 10.08 -12.44 8.65
CA LYS A 34 9.91 -11.95 7.30
C LYS A 34 9.91 -10.42 7.25
N LYS A 35 10.41 -9.88 6.15
CA LYS A 35 10.38 -8.44 5.90
C LYS A 35 9.08 -8.11 5.19
N VAL A 36 8.26 -7.27 5.82
CA VAL A 36 6.88 -7.02 5.36
C VAL A 36 6.68 -5.53 5.11
N LEU A 37 6.15 -5.20 3.95
CA LEU A 37 5.63 -3.87 3.64
C LEU A 37 4.11 -3.95 3.57
N LEU A 38 3.45 -3.12 4.36
CA LEU A 38 2.01 -2.92 4.27
C LEU A 38 1.75 -1.66 3.45
N VAL A 39 0.87 -1.77 2.46
CA VAL A 39 0.52 -0.66 1.57
C VAL A 39 -0.94 -0.30 1.80
N ASP A 40 -1.16 0.94 2.21
CA ASP A 40 -2.51 1.47 2.36
C ASP A 40 -2.93 2.08 1.03
N ALA A 41 -3.82 1.41 0.31
CA ALA A 41 -4.33 1.87 -0.98
C ALA A 41 -5.80 2.27 -0.89
N ASP A 42 -6.22 2.76 0.27
CA ASP A 42 -7.57 3.21 0.54
C ASP A 42 -7.52 4.69 0.98
N PRO A 43 -8.24 5.60 0.29
CA PRO A 43 -8.24 7.01 0.67
C PRO A 43 -8.71 7.29 2.10
N GLN A 44 -9.48 6.37 2.69
CA GLN A 44 -9.90 6.51 4.08
C GLN A 44 -8.72 6.38 5.06
N GLY A 45 -7.63 5.72 4.63
CA GLY A 45 -6.44 5.62 5.46
C GLY A 45 -6.61 4.74 6.68
N ASP A 46 -7.50 3.75 6.63
CA ASP A 46 -7.81 2.92 7.80
C ASP A 46 -6.59 2.12 8.28
N LEU A 47 -5.81 1.59 7.36
CA LEU A 47 -4.59 0.86 7.72
C LEU A 47 -3.59 1.79 8.39
N THR A 48 -3.40 2.98 7.82
CA THR A 48 -2.50 3.99 8.36
C THR A 48 -2.91 4.38 9.78
N THR A 49 -4.20 4.64 9.98
CA THR A 49 -4.76 4.98 11.29
C THR A 49 -4.62 3.82 12.27
N CYS A 50 -4.90 2.60 11.82
CA CYS A 50 -4.85 1.41 12.65
C CYS A 50 -3.44 1.16 13.20
N LEU A 51 -2.42 1.50 12.43
CA LEU A 51 -1.02 1.36 12.85
C LEU A 51 -0.51 2.53 13.69
N GLY A 52 -1.36 3.51 13.98
CA GLY A 52 -1.03 4.57 14.93
C GLY A 52 -0.88 5.97 14.35
N TRP A 53 -0.83 6.12 13.04
CA TRP A 53 -0.73 7.44 12.41
C TRP A 53 -2.12 8.02 12.20
N ARG A 54 -2.73 8.50 13.31
CA ARG A 54 -4.13 8.92 13.34
C ARG A 54 -4.38 10.25 12.62
N ASP A 55 -3.40 11.14 12.65
CA ASP A 55 -3.46 12.40 11.90
C ASP A 55 -2.77 12.21 10.56
N ASN A 56 -3.37 11.37 9.71
CA ASN A 56 -2.75 11.00 8.46
C ASN A 56 -2.71 12.15 7.44
N ASP A 57 -3.56 13.17 7.60
CA ASP A 57 -3.52 14.35 6.73
C ASP A 57 -2.27 15.21 6.97
N SER A 58 -1.61 15.03 8.10
CA SER A 58 -0.36 15.74 8.38
C SER A 58 0.88 15.06 7.81
N LEU A 59 0.73 13.85 7.24
CA LEU A 59 1.87 13.15 6.67
C LEU A 59 2.40 13.85 5.44
N THR A 60 3.71 14.02 5.38
CA THR A 60 4.35 14.73 4.27
C THR A 60 4.48 13.89 3.02
N THR A 61 4.55 12.57 3.17
CA THR A 61 4.68 11.64 2.05
C THR A 61 3.71 10.48 2.23
N THR A 62 2.94 10.20 1.19
CA THR A 62 1.97 9.11 1.17
C THR A 62 2.08 8.35 -0.15
N ILE A 63 1.25 7.31 -0.30
CA ILE A 63 1.14 6.57 -1.56
C ILE A 63 0.86 7.50 -2.74
N THR A 64 0.08 8.56 -2.53
CA THR A 64 -0.23 9.55 -3.58
C THR A 64 1.05 10.13 -4.18
N ASP A 65 2.01 10.49 -3.33
CA ASP A 65 3.29 11.03 -3.78
C ASP A 65 4.07 10.02 -4.58
N LYS A 66 4.05 8.76 -4.17
CA LYS A 66 4.78 7.69 -4.86
C LYS A 66 4.18 7.39 -6.22
N LEU A 67 2.86 7.33 -6.31
CA LEU A 67 2.18 7.13 -7.59
C LEU A 67 2.37 8.33 -8.51
N SER A 68 2.31 9.53 -7.99
CA SER A 68 2.59 10.75 -8.76
C SER A 68 4.01 10.75 -9.28
N GLY A 69 4.95 10.28 -8.49
CA GLY A 69 6.35 10.17 -8.91
C GLY A 69 6.52 9.24 -10.09
N VAL A 70 5.79 8.12 -10.13
CA VAL A 70 5.82 7.22 -11.28
C VAL A 70 5.30 7.91 -12.53
N ILE A 71 4.18 8.64 -12.40
CA ILE A 71 3.58 9.35 -13.53
C ILE A 71 4.53 10.41 -14.10
N ARG A 72 5.22 11.13 -13.22
CA ARG A 72 6.17 12.18 -13.62
C ARG A 72 7.55 11.64 -13.99
N GLU A 73 7.75 10.33 -13.84
CA GLU A 73 9.05 9.70 -14.10
C GLU A 73 10.18 10.34 -13.27
N ASP A 74 9.89 10.71 -12.01
CA ASP A 74 10.91 11.28 -11.16
C ASP A 74 11.83 10.19 -10.61
N HIS A 75 13.01 10.61 -10.17
CA HIS A 75 14.06 9.71 -9.70
C HIS A 75 14.26 9.79 -8.19
N SER A 76 13.23 10.21 -7.46
CA SER A 76 13.30 10.22 -6.01
C SER A 76 13.47 8.82 -5.45
N ASP A 77 14.02 8.73 -4.24
CA ASP A 77 14.22 7.45 -3.57
C ASP A 77 12.86 6.77 -3.34
N PRO A 78 12.60 5.60 -3.93
CA PRO A 78 11.30 4.93 -3.76
C PRO A 78 11.03 4.52 -2.32
N GLN A 79 12.07 4.38 -1.51
CA GLN A 79 11.94 3.99 -0.10
C GLN A 79 11.59 5.18 0.80
N SER A 80 11.78 6.41 0.34
CA SER A 80 11.48 7.60 1.13
C SER A 80 9.98 7.68 1.44
N GLY A 81 9.65 8.07 2.65
CA GLY A 81 8.26 8.19 3.09
C GLY A 81 7.64 6.90 3.59
N ILE A 82 8.29 5.76 3.40
CA ILE A 82 7.84 4.51 4.02
C ILE A 82 8.14 4.59 5.51
N LEU A 83 7.12 4.32 6.33
CA LEU A 83 7.19 4.43 7.79
C LEU A 83 7.52 3.07 8.38
N HIS A 84 8.25 3.07 9.48
CA HIS A 84 8.55 1.83 10.20
C HIS A 84 7.74 1.77 11.49
N HIS A 85 7.05 0.66 11.70
CA HIS A 85 6.23 0.42 12.88
C HIS A 85 6.99 -0.44 13.90
N GLU A 86 6.70 -0.23 15.17
CA GLU A 86 7.35 -0.96 16.27
C GLU A 86 7.12 -2.48 16.21
N GLU A 87 6.06 -2.93 15.55
CA GLU A 87 5.80 -4.37 15.33
C GLU A 87 6.64 -4.93 14.18
N ASN A 88 7.63 -4.18 13.74
CA ASN A 88 8.60 -4.59 12.73
C ASN A 88 7.99 -4.80 11.33
N VAL A 89 6.99 -4.02 11.00
CA VAL A 89 6.44 -3.91 9.64
C VAL A 89 6.65 -2.50 9.14
N ASP A 90 6.82 -2.37 7.83
CA ASP A 90 6.88 -1.07 7.19
C ASP A 90 5.53 -0.72 6.59
N LEU A 91 5.23 0.57 6.50
CA LEU A 91 3.95 1.07 5.99
C LEU A 91 4.17 2.14 4.94
N LEU A 92 3.54 1.96 3.78
CA LEU A 92 3.31 3.05 2.84
C LEU A 92 1.94 3.62 3.15
N PRO A 93 1.87 4.82 3.74
CA PRO A 93 0.59 5.35 4.26
C PRO A 93 -0.25 5.98 3.16
N ALA A 94 -1.55 6.14 3.46
CA ALA A 94 -2.49 6.87 2.62
C ALA A 94 -3.29 7.87 3.43
N ASN A 95 -3.83 8.83 2.73
CA ASN A 95 -4.82 9.77 3.27
C ASN A 95 -5.79 10.17 2.16
N ILE A 96 -6.61 11.17 2.44
CA ILE A 96 -7.70 11.58 1.54
C ILE A 96 -7.19 12.07 0.17
N GLU A 97 -5.92 12.47 0.06
CA GLU A 97 -5.35 12.90 -1.21
C GLU A 97 -5.45 11.82 -2.29
N LEU A 98 -5.48 10.55 -1.88
CA LEU A 98 -5.59 9.45 -2.81
C LEU A 98 -6.90 9.48 -3.60
N SER A 99 -7.97 10.03 -3.03
CA SER A 99 -9.25 10.17 -3.72
C SER A 99 -9.11 11.01 -4.99
N ALA A 100 -8.39 12.13 -4.91
CA ALA A 100 -8.17 12.98 -6.07
C ALA A 100 -7.34 12.27 -7.13
N MET A 101 -6.34 11.52 -6.72
CA MET A 101 -5.51 10.74 -7.63
C MET A 101 -6.36 9.69 -8.37
N GLU A 102 -7.24 9.00 -7.66
CA GLU A 102 -8.10 7.99 -8.28
C GLU A 102 -9.04 8.58 -9.32
N MET A 103 -9.51 9.80 -9.12
CA MET A 103 -10.34 10.47 -10.12
C MET A 103 -9.56 10.81 -11.40
N MET A 104 -8.26 10.99 -11.29
CA MET A 104 -7.40 11.24 -12.45
C MET A 104 -7.04 9.96 -13.20
N LEU A 105 -7.07 8.82 -12.54
CA LEU A 105 -6.75 7.52 -13.12
C LEU A 105 -8.04 6.88 -13.62
N VAL A 106 -8.34 7.06 -14.88
CA VAL A 106 -9.64 6.77 -15.49
C VAL A 106 -9.99 5.28 -15.45
N THR A 107 -9.00 4.39 -15.45
CA THR A 107 -9.26 2.95 -15.50
C THR A 107 -8.57 2.24 -14.33
N ALA A 108 -9.17 1.11 -13.90
CA ALA A 108 -8.57 0.25 -12.89
C ALA A 108 -7.20 -0.28 -13.36
N MET A 109 -7.07 -0.55 -14.66
CA MET A 109 -5.81 -1.01 -15.22
C MET A 109 -4.70 0.03 -15.07
N SER A 110 -5.00 1.31 -15.26
CA SER A 110 -4.02 2.38 -15.08
C SER A 110 -3.54 2.45 -13.65
N ARG A 111 -4.46 2.37 -12.69
CA ARG A 111 -4.11 2.38 -11.26
C ARG A 111 -3.22 1.21 -10.89
N GLU A 112 -3.57 0.01 -11.36
CA GLU A 112 -2.83 -1.20 -11.11
C GLU A 112 -1.42 -1.13 -11.70
N THR A 113 -1.30 -0.66 -12.94
CA THR A 113 -0.01 -0.55 -13.63
C THR A 113 0.92 0.41 -12.89
N ILE A 114 0.42 1.55 -12.46
CA ILE A 114 1.21 2.55 -11.77
C ILE A 114 1.66 2.03 -10.40
N LEU A 115 0.76 1.40 -9.65
CA LEU A 115 1.11 0.83 -8.36
C LEU A 115 2.15 -0.28 -8.50
N ARG A 116 1.96 -1.16 -9.47
CA ARG A 116 2.92 -2.23 -9.73
C ARG A 116 4.29 -1.68 -10.11
N SER A 117 4.31 -0.63 -10.93
CA SER A 117 5.54 0.03 -11.33
C SER A 117 6.29 0.59 -10.11
N TYR A 118 5.57 1.21 -9.18
CA TYR A 118 6.19 1.68 -7.95
C TYR A 118 6.72 0.52 -7.11
N LEU A 119 5.89 -0.51 -6.89
CA LEU A 119 6.27 -1.63 -6.03
C LEU A 119 7.48 -2.37 -6.56
N SER A 120 7.64 -2.44 -7.88
CA SER A 120 8.82 -3.08 -8.47
C SER A 120 10.14 -2.44 -8.04
N LYS A 121 10.09 -1.19 -7.60
CA LYS A 121 11.27 -0.46 -7.14
C LYS A 121 11.64 -0.75 -5.68
N VAL A 122 10.70 -1.27 -4.89
CA VAL A 122 10.92 -1.51 -3.46
C VAL A 122 10.85 -2.99 -3.07
N GLU A 123 10.29 -3.84 -3.92
CA GLU A 123 9.98 -5.23 -3.57
C GLU A 123 11.23 -6.05 -3.20
N ASP A 124 12.41 -5.68 -3.70
CA ASP A 124 13.64 -6.38 -3.36
C ASP A 124 14.01 -6.27 -1.88
N ASN A 125 13.44 -5.30 -1.19
CA ASN A 125 13.69 -5.06 0.23
C ASN A 125 12.74 -5.84 1.14
N TYR A 126 11.77 -6.56 0.56
CA TYR A 126 10.72 -7.22 1.33
C TYR A 126 10.51 -8.66 0.88
N ASP A 127 10.07 -9.49 1.82
CA ASP A 127 9.61 -10.85 1.53
C ASP A 127 8.13 -10.85 1.14
N TYR A 128 7.36 -9.92 1.70
CA TYR A 128 5.93 -9.78 1.44
C TYR A 128 5.55 -8.32 1.31
N VAL A 129 4.71 -8.03 0.34
CA VAL A 129 4.02 -6.74 0.21
C VAL A 129 2.52 -7.05 0.30
N MET A 130 1.84 -6.44 1.27
CA MET A 130 0.41 -6.62 1.46
C MET A 130 -0.31 -5.31 1.20
N ILE A 131 -1.29 -5.34 0.33
CA ILE A 131 -2.02 -4.15 -0.11
C ILE A 131 -3.43 -4.19 0.45
N ASP A 132 -3.76 -3.16 1.24
CA ASP A 132 -5.11 -2.94 1.75
C ASP A 132 -5.84 -2.04 0.78
N CYS A 133 -6.67 -2.60 -0.08
CA CYS A 133 -7.26 -1.87 -1.18
C CYS A 133 -8.79 -1.80 -1.12
N MET A 134 -9.33 -0.74 -1.73
CA MET A 134 -10.76 -0.58 -1.86
C MET A 134 -11.35 -1.61 -2.82
N PRO A 135 -12.64 -1.97 -2.64
CA PRO A 135 -13.31 -2.89 -3.54
C PRO A 135 -13.23 -2.48 -5.02
N SER A 136 -13.27 -1.20 -5.30
CA SER A 136 -13.23 -0.69 -6.67
C SER A 136 -11.89 -0.89 -7.36
N LEU A 137 -10.81 -1.13 -6.58
CA LEU A 137 -9.48 -1.40 -7.11
C LEU A 137 -9.18 -2.89 -7.19
N GLY A 138 -9.99 -3.72 -6.55
CA GLY A 138 -9.47 -4.93 -5.94
C GLY A 138 -9.42 -6.16 -6.80
N ILE A 139 -10.38 -6.37 -7.65
CA ILE A 139 -10.56 -7.70 -8.24
C ILE A 139 -9.41 -8.04 -9.19
N ASP A 140 -9.08 -7.11 -10.07
CA ASP A 140 -8.05 -7.34 -11.07
C ASP A 140 -6.65 -7.32 -10.49
N LEU A 141 -6.46 -6.58 -9.42
CA LEU A 141 -5.16 -6.50 -8.75
C LEU A 141 -4.76 -7.85 -8.16
N ILE A 142 -5.71 -8.58 -7.58
CA ILE A 142 -5.45 -9.90 -7.03
C ILE A 142 -5.05 -10.88 -8.13
N SER A 143 -5.71 -10.85 -9.25
CA SER A 143 -5.47 -11.82 -10.32
C SER A 143 -4.13 -11.63 -11.03
N THR A 144 -3.52 -10.45 -10.92
CA THR A 144 -2.28 -10.14 -11.61
C THR A 144 -1.04 -10.24 -10.73
N LEU A 145 -1.26 -10.37 -9.45
CA LEU A 145 -0.18 -10.49 -8.48
C LEU A 145 0.08 -11.92 -8.09
#